data_02d0d2c2b03ee0c978ca8c33baccc2f1
#
_entry.id   02d0d2c2b03ee0c978ca8c33baccc2f1
#
_cell.length_a   1.000
_cell.length_b   1.000
_cell.length_c   1.000
_cell.angle_alpha   90.00
_cell.angle_beta   90.00
_cell.angle_gamma   90.00
#
_symmetry.space_group_name_H-M   'P 1'
#
loop_
_entity.id
_entity.type
_entity.pdbx_description
1 polymer ?
#
loop_
_entity_poly.entity_id
_entity_poly.type
_entity_poly.pdbx_seq_one_letter_code
_entity_poly.pdbx_strand_id
1 'polypeptide(L)'
;MRRIVVGIDPGADGAIAAIDAEQRVVLGVALLRRWAPDPVGEGDAGTMETALAWGPGGVFWPMVAALEWAGALLPSDVHPSARPVYTLACEAPQLRPGQAGGAIQAWRAGVLASEAGAVLAARGRLGRVVVEAQTWTREMGLQVRGQDRESRKRARVARVLEFVPTAGPMLQPRPCRVPHDGAADAILIAMWAAGLRPGGAR
;
A
#
# COMPACT_ATOMS: atom_id res chain seq x y z
N MET A 1 17.17 -8.55 12.59
CA MET A 1 17.13 -7.21 11.92
C MET A 1 15.74 -7.04 11.38
N ARG A 2 15.03 -5.98 11.78
CA ARG A 2 13.62 -5.81 11.42
C ARG A 2 13.44 -5.63 9.93
N ARG A 3 12.54 -6.39 9.30
CA ARG A 3 12.24 -6.31 7.87
C ARG A 3 10.85 -5.74 7.66
N ILE A 4 10.77 -4.52 7.15
CA ILE A 4 9.52 -3.83 6.86
C ILE A 4 9.27 -3.90 5.34
N VAL A 5 8.10 -4.40 4.96
CA VAL A 5 7.68 -4.45 3.56
C VAL A 5 6.54 -3.48 3.35
N VAL A 6 6.71 -2.58 2.39
CA VAL A 6 5.72 -1.57 2.02
C VAL A 6 5.12 -1.96 0.67
N GLY A 7 3.81 -2.14 0.64
CA GLY A 7 3.05 -2.39 -0.58
C GLY A 7 2.31 -1.15 -1.03
N ILE A 8 2.34 -0.86 -2.32
CA ILE A 8 1.61 0.25 -2.94
C ILE A 8 0.67 -0.30 -4.00
N ASP A 9 -0.62 -0.07 -3.80
CA ASP A 9 -1.62 -0.09 -4.86
C ASP A 9 -1.77 1.33 -5.41
N PRO A 10 -1.29 1.62 -6.65
CA PRO A 10 -1.34 2.97 -7.21
C PRO A 10 -2.71 3.32 -7.82
N GLY A 11 -3.72 2.49 -7.66
CA GLY A 11 -5.08 2.69 -8.18
C GLY A 11 -5.70 4.03 -7.80
N ALA A 12 -6.88 4.35 -8.39
CA ALA A 12 -7.60 5.59 -8.09
C ALA A 12 -8.00 5.66 -6.60
N ASP A 13 -8.45 4.52 -6.08
CA ASP A 13 -8.78 4.30 -4.68
C ASP A 13 -7.70 3.40 -4.04
N GLY A 14 -6.44 3.67 -4.38
CA GLY A 14 -5.32 2.88 -3.91
C GLY A 14 -4.94 3.14 -2.45
N ALA A 15 -3.90 2.45 -2.00
CA ALA A 15 -3.38 2.59 -0.65
C ALA A 15 -1.89 2.28 -0.58
N ILE A 16 -1.28 2.70 0.53
CA ILE A 16 0.03 2.24 0.99
C ILE A 16 -0.19 1.43 2.25
N ALA A 17 0.39 0.24 2.33
CA ALA A 17 0.38 -0.58 3.53
C ALA A 17 1.81 -0.96 3.92
N ALA A 18 2.07 -1.01 5.22
CA ALA A 18 3.33 -1.52 5.74
C ALA A 18 3.10 -2.77 6.61
N ILE A 19 3.95 -3.76 6.45
CA ILE A 19 3.95 -4.97 7.26
C ILE A 19 5.32 -5.21 7.88
N ASP A 20 5.34 -5.74 9.09
CA ASP A 20 6.52 -6.39 9.64
C ASP A 20 6.53 -7.83 9.13
N ALA A 21 7.50 -8.15 8.27
CA ALA A 21 7.54 -9.44 7.60
C ALA A 21 7.93 -10.60 8.56
N GLU A 22 8.66 -10.30 9.64
CA GLU A 22 9.08 -11.29 10.62
C GLU A 22 7.95 -11.60 11.59
N GLN A 23 7.27 -10.57 12.08
CA GLN A 23 6.15 -10.71 13.01
C GLN A 23 4.83 -11.05 12.31
N ARG A 24 4.76 -10.90 10.98
CA ARG A 24 3.54 -11.09 10.16
C ARG A 24 2.38 -10.22 10.63
N VAL A 25 2.66 -8.98 10.96
CA VAL A 25 1.66 -8.01 11.39
C VAL A 25 1.58 -6.85 10.39
N VAL A 26 0.37 -6.37 10.15
CA VAL A 26 0.16 -5.11 9.44
C VAL A 26 0.43 -3.98 10.42
N LEU A 27 1.38 -3.11 10.10
CA LEU A 27 1.75 -1.97 10.93
C LEU A 27 0.75 -0.84 10.76
N GLY A 28 0.27 -0.62 9.53
CA GLY A 28 -0.75 0.37 9.24
C GLY A 28 -1.05 0.45 7.74
N VAL A 29 -2.05 1.25 7.41
CA VAL A 29 -2.51 1.52 6.03
C VAL A 29 -2.82 3.00 5.87
N ALA A 30 -2.38 3.61 4.79
CA ALA A 30 -2.73 4.95 4.36
C ALA A 30 -3.45 4.91 3.01
N LEU A 31 -4.61 5.58 2.89
CA LEU A 31 -5.36 5.63 1.65
C LEU A 31 -4.81 6.69 0.70
N LEU A 32 -4.71 6.35 -0.58
CA LEU A 32 -4.28 7.23 -1.67
C LEU A 32 -5.52 7.72 -2.43
N ARG A 33 -6.38 8.49 -1.80
CA ARG A 33 -7.60 8.99 -2.47
C ARG A 33 -7.27 9.92 -3.63
N ARG A 34 -8.14 9.91 -4.66
CA ARG A 34 -8.19 10.98 -5.64
C ARG A 34 -8.49 12.29 -4.91
N TRP A 35 -7.59 13.24 -5.04
CA TRP A 35 -7.85 14.58 -4.58
C TRP A 35 -9.00 15.18 -5.43
N ALA A 36 -10.14 15.42 -4.81
CA ALA A 36 -11.05 16.46 -5.23
C ALA A 36 -10.80 17.62 -4.24
N PRO A 37 -10.67 18.86 -4.68
CA PRO A 37 -10.66 19.98 -3.75
C PRO A 37 -12.07 20.08 -3.17
N ASP A 38 -12.31 19.40 -2.06
CA ASP A 38 -13.47 19.73 -1.24
C ASP A 38 -13.26 21.12 -0.67
N PRO A 39 -14.24 22.01 -0.82
CA PRO A 39 -14.19 23.30 -0.16
C PRO A 39 -14.07 23.04 1.35
N VAL A 40 -13.11 23.71 1.95
CA VAL A 40 -12.74 23.69 3.36
C VAL A 40 -13.97 23.50 4.26
N GLY A 41 -14.25 22.25 4.63
CA GLY A 41 -15.13 21.92 5.73
C GLY A 41 -14.25 21.58 6.92
N GLU A 42 -14.58 22.12 8.09
CA GLU A 42 -13.89 21.85 9.36
C GLU A 42 -13.85 20.35 9.63
N GLY A 43 -12.73 19.73 9.24
CA GLY A 43 -12.49 18.30 9.43
C GLY A 43 -12.12 18.01 10.85
N ASP A 44 -12.84 17.09 11.44
CA ASP A 44 -12.54 16.49 12.75
C ASP A 44 -11.07 15.99 12.78
N ALA A 45 -10.31 16.39 13.79
CA ALA A 45 -8.85 16.24 13.93
C ALA A 45 -8.33 14.78 14.01
N GLY A 46 -9.11 13.80 13.57
CA GLY A 46 -8.78 12.37 13.56
C GLY A 46 -8.68 11.73 12.18
N THR A 47 -8.99 12.44 11.11
CA THR A 47 -8.95 11.93 9.73
C THR A 47 -7.83 12.63 8.95
N MET A 48 -6.65 12.05 8.95
CA MET A 48 -5.63 12.45 8.02
C MET A 48 -6.00 11.92 6.63
N GLU A 49 -6.88 12.61 5.93
CA GLU A 49 -7.03 12.50 4.50
C GLU A 49 -5.73 13.04 3.90
N THR A 50 -4.81 12.15 3.60
CA THR A 50 -3.61 12.50 2.84
C THR A 50 -4.06 12.76 1.41
N ALA A 51 -4.67 13.92 1.19
CA ALA A 51 -4.78 14.47 -0.13
C ALA A 51 -3.33 14.65 -0.62
N LEU A 52 -2.92 13.84 -1.58
CA LEU A 52 -1.71 14.09 -2.35
C LEU A 52 -1.95 15.38 -3.14
N ALA A 53 -1.83 16.51 -2.45
CA ALA A 53 -1.96 17.82 -3.05
C ALA A 53 -0.75 18.04 -3.94
N TRP A 54 -0.99 18.09 -5.24
CA TRP A 54 -0.02 18.53 -6.24
C TRP A 54 0.17 20.05 -6.08
N GLY A 55 1.00 20.45 -5.13
CA GLY A 55 1.41 21.83 -4.97
C GLY A 55 2.81 22.06 -5.58
N PRO A 56 3.23 23.32 -5.75
CA PRO A 56 4.55 23.67 -6.28
C PRO A 56 5.74 23.13 -5.46
N GLY A 57 5.50 22.47 -4.33
CA GLY A 57 6.51 21.86 -3.47
C GLY A 57 6.66 20.33 -3.62
N GLY A 58 5.96 19.69 -4.58
CA GLY A 58 6.06 18.23 -4.82
C GLY A 58 5.26 17.36 -3.83
N VAL A 59 5.21 16.08 -4.13
CA VAL A 59 4.46 15.03 -3.37
C VAL A 59 5.19 14.59 -2.09
N PHE A 60 6.38 15.09 -1.81
CA PHE A 60 7.29 14.55 -0.78
C PHE A 60 6.70 14.53 0.64
N TRP A 61 6.09 15.62 1.09
CA TRP A 61 5.52 15.71 2.45
C TRP A 61 4.31 14.79 2.67
N PRO A 62 3.35 14.73 1.74
CA PRO A 62 2.28 13.76 1.83
C PRO A 62 2.76 12.30 1.88
N MET A 63 3.83 11.96 1.16
CA MET A 63 4.40 10.61 1.16
C MET A 63 5.05 10.27 2.51
N VAL A 64 5.80 11.19 3.11
CA VAL A 64 6.35 10.98 4.48
C VAL A 64 5.22 10.72 5.46
N ALA A 65 4.19 11.56 5.47
CA ALA A 65 3.04 11.39 6.34
C ALA A 65 2.28 10.07 6.09
N ALA A 66 2.11 9.67 4.82
CA ALA A 66 1.49 8.40 4.48
C ALA A 66 2.30 7.19 4.97
N LEU A 67 3.63 7.25 4.86
CA LEU A 67 4.52 6.21 5.36
C LEU A 67 4.58 6.16 6.89
N GLU A 68 4.55 7.33 7.56
CA GLU A 68 4.44 7.43 9.02
C GLU A 68 3.11 6.83 9.50
N TRP A 69 2.00 7.22 8.90
CA TRP A 69 0.68 6.68 9.21
C TRP A 69 0.60 5.18 8.96
N ALA A 70 1.20 4.69 7.89
CA ALA A 70 1.30 3.25 7.63
C ALA A 70 2.25 2.52 8.60
N GLY A 71 2.89 3.23 9.54
CA GLY A 71 3.83 2.63 10.49
C GLY A 71 5.13 2.15 9.83
N ALA A 72 5.40 2.57 8.59
CA ALA A 72 6.60 2.18 7.86
C ALA A 72 7.87 2.84 8.42
N LEU A 73 7.77 4.07 8.92
CA LEU A 73 8.92 4.82 9.39
C LEU A 73 9.17 4.55 10.88
N LEU A 74 10.39 4.12 11.19
CA LEU A 74 10.87 4.08 12.56
C LEU A 74 11.35 5.47 13.00
N PRO A 75 11.37 5.74 14.32
CA PRO A 75 11.95 6.98 14.85
C PRO A 75 13.34 7.24 14.28
N SER A 76 13.67 8.52 14.09
CA SER A 76 14.93 8.94 13.44
C SER A 76 16.17 8.69 14.28
N ASP A 77 16.01 8.48 15.58
CA ASP A 77 17.05 8.24 16.58
C ASP A 77 17.52 6.78 16.67
N VAL A 78 16.96 5.90 15.82
CA VAL A 78 17.39 4.50 15.79
C VAL A 78 18.84 4.40 15.33
N HIS A 79 19.65 3.73 16.17
CA HIS A 79 21.09 3.53 15.88
C HIS A 79 21.27 2.86 14.49
N PRO A 80 22.30 3.26 13.69
CA PRO A 80 22.48 2.74 12.33
C PRO A 80 22.49 1.21 12.20
N SER A 81 23.01 0.49 13.20
CA SER A 81 23.01 -0.99 13.21
C SER A 81 21.63 -1.61 13.42
N ALA A 82 20.67 -0.86 13.96
CA ALA A 82 19.30 -1.28 14.20
C ALA A 82 18.33 -0.80 13.10
N ARG A 83 18.82 -0.09 12.08
CA ARG A 83 17.99 0.36 10.96
C ARG A 83 17.36 -0.83 10.26
N PRO A 84 16.08 -0.70 9.87
CA PRO A 84 15.37 -1.79 9.21
C PRO A 84 15.88 -2.03 7.79
N VAL A 85 15.60 -3.22 7.29
CA VAL A 85 15.63 -3.49 5.85
C VAL A 85 14.23 -3.25 5.30
N TYR A 86 14.14 -2.33 4.37
CA TYR A 86 12.91 -2.05 3.65
C TYR A 86 12.82 -2.85 2.35
N THR A 87 11.64 -3.32 2.02
CA THR A 87 11.29 -3.75 0.67
C THR A 87 10.08 -2.93 0.23
N LEU A 88 10.22 -2.19 -0.85
CA LEU A 88 9.12 -1.45 -1.46
C LEU A 88 8.60 -2.25 -2.65
N ALA A 89 7.34 -2.65 -2.60
CA ALA A 89 6.65 -3.33 -3.67
C ALA A 89 5.54 -2.42 -4.22
N CYS A 90 5.56 -2.18 -5.52
CA CYS A 90 4.53 -1.39 -6.20
C CYS A 90 3.93 -2.21 -7.33
N GLU A 91 2.60 -2.20 -7.44
CA GLU A 91 1.93 -2.81 -8.58
C GLU A 91 2.24 -2.03 -9.86
N ALA A 92 2.64 -2.77 -10.89
CA ALA A 92 2.83 -2.21 -12.22
C ALA A 92 1.49 -1.76 -12.81
N PRO A 93 1.39 -0.56 -13.34
CA PRO A 93 0.18 -0.09 -14.00
C PRO A 93 -0.12 -0.94 -15.23
N GLN A 94 -1.37 -1.37 -15.36
CA GLN A 94 -1.82 -2.09 -16.55
C GLN A 94 -2.09 -1.09 -17.67
N LEU A 95 -1.15 -0.99 -18.60
CA LEU A 95 -1.32 -0.20 -19.81
C LEU A 95 -2.15 -1.01 -20.83
N ARG A 96 -3.41 -0.67 -21.01
CA ARG A 96 -4.24 -1.25 -22.08
C ARG A 96 -4.26 -0.30 -23.26
N PRO A 97 -3.99 -0.77 -24.49
CA PRO A 97 -4.12 0.05 -25.68
C PRO A 97 -5.50 0.69 -25.75
N GLY A 98 -5.57 1.98 -26.07
CA GLY A 98 -6.82 2.73 -26.19
C GLY A 98 -7.43 3.26 -24.89
N GLN A 99 -6.85 3.00 -23.73
CA GLN A 99 -7.28 3.59 -22.46
C GLN A 99 -6.51 4.88 -22.16
N ALA A 100 -7.15 6.04 -22.31
CA ALA A 100 -6.55 7.34 -22.03
C ALA A 100 -6.04 7.51 -20.59
N GLY A 101 -6.61 6.77 -19.60
CA GLY A 101 -6.18 6.82 -18.21
C GLY A 101 -4.90 6.02 -17.89
N GLY A 102 -4.44 5.16 -18.80
CA GLY A 102 -3.30 4.27 -18.53
C GLY A 102 -1.99 5.03 -18.31
N ALA A 103 -1.72 6.06 -19.12
CA ALA A 103 -0.51 6.87 -18.99
C ALA A 103 -0.49 7.65 -17.65
N ILE A 104 -1.62 8.18 -17.22
CA ILE A 104 -1.76 8.88 -15.94
C ILE A 104 -1.53 7.91 -14.77
N GLN A 105 -2.08 6.70 -14.85
CA GLN A 105 -1.85 5.69 -13.82
C GLN A 105 -0.38 5.23 -13.78
N ALA A 106 0.26 5.05 -14.93
CA ALA A 106 1.68 4.70 -15.02
C ALA A 106 2.56 5.77 -14.38
N TRP A 107 2.31 7.02 -14.72
CA TRP A 107 3.02 8.14 -14.14
C TRP A 107 2.80 8.23 -12.63
N ARG A 108 1.55 8.11 -12.16
CA ARG A 108 1.20 8.10 -10.73
C ARG A 108 1.94 6.98 -9.98
N ALA A 109 1.93 5.75 -10.52
CA ALA A 109 2.65 4.63 -9.92
C ALA A 109 4.16 4.89 -9.83
N GLY A 110 4.74 5.44 -10.89
CA GLY A 110 6.15 5.81 -10.93
C GLY A 110 6.51 6.87 -9.89
N VAL A 111 5.70 7.91 -9.76
CA VAL A 111 5.91 8.96 -8.75
C VAL A 111 5.78 8.40 -7.34
N LEU A 112 4.71 7.68 -7.03
CA LEU A 112 4.49 7.08 -5.70
C LEU A 112 5.64 6.15 -5.30
N ALA A 113 6.07 5.27 -6.21
CA ALA A 113 7.19 4.37 -5.96
C ALA A 113 8.53 5.10 -5.79
N SER A 114 8.73 6.19 -6.55
CA SER A 114 9.95 7.01 -6.47
C SER A 114 10.03 7.76 -5.13
N GLU A 115 8.98 8.45 -4.77
CA GLU A 115 8.87 9.24 -3.54
C GLU A 115 8.97 8.35 -2.29
N ALA A 116 8.17 7.28 -2.22
CA ALA A 116 8.26 6.31 -1.14
C ALA A 116 9.66 5.71 -1.04
N GLY A 117 10.25 5.38 -2.19
CA GLY A 117 11.59 4.83 -2.25
C GLY A 117 12.65 5.80 -1.75
N ALA A 118 12.56 7.09 -2.05
CA ALA A 118 13.48 8.10 -1.56
C ALA A 118 13.41 8.24 -0.03
N VAL A 119 12.20 8.31 0.52
CA VAL A 119 11.98 8.39 1.97
C VAL A 119 12.52 7.17 2.70
N LEU A 120 12.20 5.96 2.22
CA LEU A 120 12.63 4.71 2.85
C LEU A 120 14.14 4.50 2.75
N ALA A 121 14.76 4.86 1.60
CA ALA A 121 16.21 4.78 1.42
C ALA A 121 16.98 5.69 2.38
N ALA A 122 16.42 6.84 2.73
CA ALA A 122 17.01 7.72 3.74
C ALA A 122 16.95 7.14 5.18
N ARG A 123 16.06 6.17 5.43
CA ARG A 123 15.82 5.58 6.75
C ARG A 123 16.46 4.20 6.94
N GLY A 124 16.84 3.51 5.86
CA GLY A 124 17.43 2.18 5.95
C GLY A 124 17.86 1.60 4.61
N ARG A 125 18.18 0.30 4.60
CA ARG A 125 18.50 -0.42 3.35
C ARG A 125 17.20 -0.69 2.58
N LEU A 126 17.17 -0.33 1.30
CA LEU A 126 15.98 -0.44 0.46
C LEU A 126 16.18 -1.45 -0.67
N GLY A 127 15.32 -2.46 -0.75
CA GLY A 127 15.05 -3.24 -1.95
C GLY A 127 13.77 -2.74 -2.63
N ARG A 128 13.71 -2.83 -3.96
CA ARG A 128 12.51 -2.44 -4.73
C ARG A 128 12.04 -3.60 -5.59
N VAL A 129 10.72 -3.77 -5.67
CA VAL A 129 10.06 -4.77 -6.51
C VAL A 129 8.88 -4.12 -7.22
N VAL A 130 8.85 -4.26 -8.53
CA VAL A 130 7.66 -3.93 -9.33
C VAL A 130 6.98 -5.23 -9.69
N VAL A 131 5.69 -5.35 -9.41
CA VAL A 131 4.96 -6.61 -9.60
C VAL A 131 3.73 -6.41 -10.47
N GLU A 132 3.53 -7.30 -11.42
CA GLU A 132 2.31 -7.32 -12.23
C GLU A 132 1.12 -7.85 -11.43
N ALA A 133 -0.04 -7.20 -11.59
CA ALA A 133 -1.28 -7.60 -10.92
C ALA A 133 -1.63 -9.08 -11.12
N GLN A 134 -1.42 -9.61 -12.33
CA GLN A 134 -1.69 -11.01 -12.63
C GLN A 134 -0.76 -11.97 -11.86
N THR A 135 0.48 -11.58 -11.65
CA THR A 135 1.47 -12.40 -10.95
C THR A 135 1.13 -12.53 -9.48
N TRP A 136 1.00 -11.42 -8.76
CA TRP A 136 0.74 -11.48 -7.33
C TRP A 136 -0.66 -12.05 -7.02
N THR A 137 -1.68 -11.71 -7.81
CA THR A 137 -3.03 -12.25 -7.58
C THR A 137 -3.10 -13.75 -7.80
N ARG A 138 -2.39 -14.28 -8.82
CA ARG A 138 -2.28 -15.73 -9.05
C ARG A 138 -1.57 -16.41 -7.88
N GLU A 139 -0.41 -15.92 -7.47
CA GLU A 139 0.38 -16.52 -6.41
C GLU A 139 -0.26 -16.41 -5.03
N MET A 140 -1.11 -15.42 -4.83
CA MET A 140 -1.94 -15.30 -3.63
C MET A 140 -3.25 -16.09 -3.70
N GLY A 141 -3.47 -16.87 -4.78
CA GLY A 141 -4.66 -17.71 -4.94
C GLY A 141 -5.95 -16.92 -5.15
N LEU A 142 -5.86 -15.73 -5.75
CA LEU A 142 -7.00 -14.82 -5.94
C LEU A 142 -7.55 -14.80 -7.36
N GLN A 143 -6.92 -15.54 -8.28
CA GLN A 143 -7.42 -15.65 -9.66
C GLN A 143 -8.46 -16.77 -9.76
N VAL A 144 -9.73 -16.39 -9.78
CA VAL A 144 -10.83 -17.31 -10.07
C VAL A 144 -11.56 -16.83 -11.32
N ARG A 145 -11.60 -17.67 -12.35
CA ARG A 145 -12.33 -17.36 -13.59
C ARG A 145 -13.82 -17.15 -13.29
N GLY A 146 -14.42 -16.16 -13.96
CA GLY A 146 -15.86 -15.90 -13.86
C GLY A 146 -16.34 -15.17 -12.60
N GLN A 147 -15.45 -14.80 -11.68
CA GLN A 147 -15.85 -13.98 -10.53
C GLN A 147 -16.20 -12.55 -10.95
N ASP A 148 -17.35 -12.08 -10.44
CA ASP A 148 -17.72 -10.67 -10.50
C ASP A 148 -16.80 -9.77 -9.64
N ARG A 149 -16.94 -8.46 -9.80
CA ARG A 149 -16.10 -7.48 -9.10
C ARG A 149 -16.21 -7.58 -7.58
N GLU A 150 -17.43 -7.72 -7.06
CA GLU A 150 -17.67 -7.74 -5.61
C GLU A 150 -17.16 -9.03 -4.96
N SER A 151 -17.30 -10.16 -5.64
CA SER A 151 -16.73 -11.44 -5.20
C SER A 151 -15.21 -11.39 -5.14
N ARG A 152 -14.56 -10.73 -6.12
CA ARG A 152 -13.10 -10.50 -6.10
C ARG A 152 -12.66 -9.64 -4.93
N LYS A 153 -13.39 -8.56 -4.63
CA LYS A 153 -13.10 -7.70 -3.47
C LYS A 153 -13.20 -8.48 -2.16
N ARG A 154 -14.29 -9.22 -1.99
CA ARG A 154 -14.48 -10.07 -0.80
C ARG A 154 -13.38 -11.11 -0.64
N ALA A 155 -12.95 -11.74 -1.74
CA ALA A 155 -11.86 -12.71 -1.70
C ALA A 155 -10.54 -12.09 -1.25
N ARG A 156 -10.22 -10.86 -1.67
CA ARG A 156 -9.02 -10.12 -1.24
C ARG A 156 -9.05 -9.82 0.26
N VAL A 157 -10.16 -9.27 0.74
CA VAL A 157 -10.36 -9.02 2.18
C VAL A 157 -10.23 -10.31 2.99
N ALA A 158 -10.92 -11.37 2.57
CA ALA A 158 -10.85 -12.68 3.22
C ALA A 158 -9.41 -13.22 3.26
N ARG A 159 -8.67 -13.05 2.17
CA ARG A 159 -7.27 -13.49 2.08
C ARG A 159 -6.37 -12.72 3.06
N VAL A 160 -6.55 -11.41 3.19
CA VAL A 160 -5.81 -10.63 4.22
C VAL A 160 -6.11 -11.17 5.62
N LEU A 161 -7.38 -11.38 5.96
CA LEU A 161 -7.79 -11.85 7.28
C LEU A 161 -7.33 -13.30 7.57
N GLU A 162 -7.19 -14.13 6.55
CA GLU A 162 -6.61 -15.47 6.69
C GLU A 162 -5.15 -15.42 7.16
N PHE A 163 -4.36 -14.49 6.61
CA PHE A 163 -2.95 -14.33 6.98
C PHE A 163 -2.75 -13.51 8.25
N VAL A 164 -3.53 -12.46 8.41
CA VAL A 164 -3.44 -11.50 9.51
C VAL A 164 -4.83 -11.20 10.06
N PRO A 165 -5.37 -12.07 10.93
CA PRO A 165 -6.73 -11.89 11.48
C PRO A 165 -6.94 -10.54 12.18
N THR A 166 -5.87 -9.94 12.70
CA THR A 166 -5.91 -8.63 13.39
C THR A 166 -5.97 -7.44 12.44
N ALA A 167 -5.87 -7.64 11.11
CA ALA A 167 -5.90 -6.56 10.13
C ALA A 167 -7.29 -5.96 9.88
N GLY A 168 -8.35 -6.52 10.47
CA GLY A 168 -9.73 -6.06 10.25
C GLY A 168 -9.93 -4.54 10.35
N PRO A 169 -9.49 -3.88 11.42
CA PRO A 169 -9.61 -2.41 11.56
C PRO A 169 -8.86 -1.64 10.46
N MET A 170 -7.74 -2.18 9.96
CA MET A 170 -6.93 -1.54 8.92
C MET A 170 -7.53 -1.70 7.51
N LEU A 171 -8.38 -2.71 7.32
CA LEU A 171 -9.16 -2.88 6.10
C LEU A 171 -10.34 -1.91 6.02
N GLN A 172 -10.74 -1.31 7.16
CA GLN A 172 -11.78 -0.29 7.24
C GLN A 172 -11.22 1.02 7.79
N PRO A 173 -10.21 1.63 7.13
CA PRO A 173 -9.70 2.92 7.57
C PRO A 173 -10.82 3.95 7.54
N ARG A 174 -10.94 4.78 8.56
CA ARG A 174 -11.94 5.85 8.61
C ARG A 174 -11.76 6.81 7.43
N PRO A 175 -12.84 7.29 6.79
CA PRO A 175 -14.25 7.14 7.17
C PRO A 175 -14.97 5.94 6.52
N CYS A 176 -14.26 4.94 5.99
CA CYS A 176 -14.87 3.81 5.29
C CYS A 176 -15.78 2.99 6.20
N ARG A 177 -17.01 2.73 5.76
CA ARG A 177 -17.98 1.87 6.47
C ARG A 177 -17.89 0.40 6.06
N VAL A 178 -17.21 0.12 4.96
CA VAL A 178 -16.99 -1.23 4.41
C VAL A 178 -15.50 -1.44 4.16
N PRO A 179 -15.02 -2.68 4.07
CA PRO A 179 -13.63 -2.94 3.75
C PRO A 179 -13.21 -2.29 2.44
N HIS A 180 -12.06 -1.62 2.46
CA HIS A 180 -11.51 -0.88 1.32
C HIS A 180 -10.64 -1.80 0.48
N ASP A 181 -10.98 -1.96 -0.81
CA ASP A 181 -10.27 -2.87 -1.72
C ASP A 181 -8.80 -2.46 -1.96
N GLY A 182 -8.52 -1.17 -2.14
CA GLY A 182 -7.14 -0.69 -2.26
C GLY A 182 -6.30 -0.95 -1.01
N ALA A 183 -6.89 -0.87 0.21
CA ALA A 183 -6.20 -1.25 1.43
C ALA A 183 -5.85 -2.75 1.43
N ALA A 184 -6.80 -3.60 1.03
CA ALA A 184 -6.57 -5.04 0.93
C ALA A 184 -5.49 -5.35 -0.12
N ASP A 185 -5.52 -4.70 -1.29
CA ASP A 185 -4.54 -4.88 -2.34
C ASP A 185 -3.13 -4.46 -1.89
N ALA A 186 -2.98 -3.30 -1.27
CA ALA A 186 -1.69 -2.85 -0.75
C ALA A 186 -1.10 -3.81 0.30
N ILE A 187 -1.94 -4.32 1.22
CA ILE A 187 -1.51 -5.34 2.20
C ILE A 187 -1.07 -6.62 1.48
N LEU A 188 -1.85 -7.12 0.51
CA LEU A 188 -1.54 -8.35 -0.22
C LEU A 188 -0.27 -8.22 -1.06
N ILE A 189 -0.03 -7.07 -1.69
CA ILE A 189 1.21 -6.76 -2.40
C ILE A 189 2.40 -6.80 -1.44
N ALA A 190 2.27 -6.19 -0.25
CA ALA A 190 3.31 -6.23 0.77
C ALA A 190 3.57 -7.67 1.26
N MET A 191 2.52 -8.45 1.52
CA MET A 191 2.62 -9.85 1.94
C MET A 191 3.29 -10.70 0.86
N TRP A 192 2.90 -10.51 -0.38
CA TRP A 192 3.51 -11.18 -1.53
C TRP A 192 5.00 -10.88 -1.61
N ALA A 193 5.41 -9.61 -1.50
CA ALA A 193 6.82 -9.22 -1.53
C ALA A 193 7.60 -9.69 -0.28
N ALA A 194 6.92 -9.91 0.82
CA ALA A 194 7.50 -10.56 2.01
C ALA A 194 7.75 -12.07 1.84
N GLY A 195 7.24 -12.66 0.77
CA GLY A 195 7.31 -14.11 0.53
C GLY A 195 6.20 -14.91 1.22
N LEU A 196 5.19 -14.23 1.78
CA LEU A 196 4.05 -14.88 2.41
C LEU A 196 3.09 -15.39 1.31
N ARG A 197 2.88 -16.69 1.26
CA ARG A 197 2.05 -17.35 0.24
C ARG A 197 1.04 -18.29 0.90
N PRO A 198 -0.16 -18.50 0.31
CA PRO A 198 -1.06 -19.56 0.74
C PRO A 198 -0.38 -20.92 0.67
N GLY A 199 -0.54 -21.75 1.70
CA GLY A 199 0.05 -23.08 1.75
C GLY A 199 1.56 -23.12 1.99
N GLY A 200 2.23 -21.97 2.13
CA GLY A 200 3.62 -21.92 2.56
C GLY A 200 3.76 -22.38 4.01
N ALA A 201 4.71 -23.26 4.28
CA ALA A 201 4.99 -23.74 5.63
C ALA A 201 5.19 -22.57 6.61
N ARG A 202 4.63 -22.73 7.80
CA ARG A 202 4.80 -21.82 8.94
C ARG A 202 6.23 -21.91 9.47
#